data_f2ba25013b9df231f18bc9d17be0891f
#
_entry.id   f2ba25013b9df231f18bc9d17be0891f
#
_cell.length_a   1.000
_cell.length_b   1.000
_cell.length_c   1.000
_cell.angle_alpha   90.00
_cell.angle_beta   90.00
_cell.angle_gamma   90.00
#
_symmetry.space_group_name_H-M   'P 1'
#
loop_
_entity.id
_entity.type
_entity.pdbx_description
1 polymer ?
#
loop_
_entity_poly.entity_id
_entity_poly.type
_entity_poly.pdbx_seq_one_letter_code
_entity_poly.pdbx_strand_id
1 'polypeptide(L)'
;QRAAFDFSDLLQNLHHAVMADDGRLATAIRQQYPVALVDEFQDTDPWQYGTLNRIYDTHTCTDANALVMIGDPKQAIYSFRGADLGTYLQAREDALAHNPLALHTLNGNRRSSDGLVNAVNHVFTQTETPFSSQIDFVRVSAEGGVEPLAQANGKASTAMTVWHIPCGEKPTKASTYVRSMSEAFANHMAQLLNEGVAQPGDMAVLVRGQQHADAIRAALRERHIPSVYLSDRSNVYKSSEALDLWRLLRAAASPRQTAWVRSAVGSSLWALDLNEVLHLTDHETEWEGLLDSFHQWRHMWQQQGVLPMLYHWLHSQGVAQRLLAQMDGERRLSNLLHLGELLQHAAQSLQGEHALVRFLGEQIHSPTESADAQKMRLETDAQCVQVITYHKSKGL
;
A
#
# COMPACT_ATOMS: atom_id res chain seq x y z
N GLN A 1 -16.31 -5.73 30.12
CA GLN A 1 -16.00 -4.83 29.00
C GLN A 1 -14.60 -4.32 29.20
N ARG A 2 -13.65 -4.66 28.33
CA ARG A 2 -12.33 -4.02 28.30
C ARG A 2 -12.57 -2.62 27.74
N ALA A 3 -12.25 -1.57 28.51
CA ALA A 3 -12.20 -0.20 28.01
C ALA A 3 -11.10 -0.18 26.92
N ALA A 4 -11.51 -0.16 25.65
CA ALA A 4 -10.62 0.02 24.54
C ALA A 4 -10.63 1.50 24.19
N PHE A 5 -9.47 2.15 24.17
CA PHE A 5 -9.28 3.50 23.67
C PHE A 5 -8.82 3.40 22.21
N ASP A 6 -9.39 4.22 21.35
CA ASP A 6 -8.91 4.42 20.00
C ASP A 6 -8.09 5.72 19.87
N PHE A 7 -7.56 6.00 18.68
CA PHE A 7 -6.79 7.22 18.45
C PHE A 7 -7.65 8.49 18.57
N SER A 8 -8.94 8.40 18.22
CA SER A 8 -9.87 9.54 18.33
C SER A 8 -10.12 9.88 19.78
N ASP A 9 -10.25 8.88 20.67
CA ASP A 9 -10.39 9.10 22.12
C ASP A 9 -9.18 9.81 22.70
N LEU A 10 -7.97 9.49 22.25
CA LEU A 10 -6.74 10.15 22.72
C LEU A 10 -6.72 11.63 22.32
N LEU A 11 -7.09 11.94 21.08
CA LEU A 11 -7.16 13.32 20.58
C LEU A 11 -8.22 14.13 21.31
N GLN A 12 -9.42 13.58 21.50
CA GLN A 12 -10.49 14.22 22.26
C GLN A 12 -10.11 14.46 23.72
N ASN A 13 -9.50 13.48 24.37
CA ASN A 13 -9.04 13.62 25.74
C ASN A 13 -7.97 14.69 25.89
N LEU A 14 -7.01 14.75 24.95
CA LEU A 14 -6.00 15.82 24.92
C LEU A 14 -6.67 17.19 24.74
N HIS A 15 -7.57 17.30 23.77
CA HIS A 15 -8.32 18.53 23.53
C HIS A 15 -9.06 18.99 24.79
N HIS A 16 -9.84 18.11 25.42
CA HIS A 16 -10.56 18.42 26.66
C HIS A 16 -9.62 18.83 27.80
N ALA A 17 -8.48 18.15 27.94
CA ALA A 17 -7.49 18.50 28.97
C ALA A 17 -6.89 19.90 28.74
N VAL A 18 -6.55 20.25 27.51
CA VAL A 18 -6.01 21.55 27.14
C VAL A 18 -7.06 22.67 27.29
N MET A 19 -8.34 22.36 27.02
CA MET A 19 -9.43 23.33 27.14
C MET A 19 -9.92 23.50 28.58
N ALA A 20 -9.94 22.46 29.40
CA ALA A 20 -10.43 22.46 30.77
C ALA A 20 -9.51 23.14 31.79
N ASP A 21 -8.20 23.23 31.49
CA ASP A 21 -7.23 23.88 32.36
C ASP A 21 -7.30 25.39 32.24
N ASP A 22 -6.97 26.12 33.32
CA ASP A 22 -6.80 27.59 33.35
C ASP A 22 -5.69 28.10 32.43
N GLY A 23 -5.32 27.33 31.38
CA GLY A 23 -4.28 27.62 30.42
C GLY A 23 -2.90 27.16 30.84
N ARG A 24 -2.76 26.49 31.98
CA ARG A 24 -1.47 26.01 32.51
C ARG A 24 -0.83 24.97 31.61
N LEU A 25 -1.62 23.97 31.15
CA LEU A 25 -1.13 22.92 30.27
C LEU A 25 -0.71 23.51 28.91
N ALA A 26 -1.54 24.35 28.30
CA ALA A 26 -1.22 25.03 27.06
C ALA A 26 0.05 25.88 27.20
N THR A 27 0.19 26.60 28.29
CA THR A 27 1.39 27.42 28.59
C THR A 27 2.63 26.57 28.78
N ALA A 28 2.53 25.45 29.49
CA ALA A 28 3.67 24.53 29.70
C ALA A 28 4.13 23.91 28.38
N ILE A 29 3.18 23.48 27.51
CA ILE A 29 3.51 22.95 26.18
C ILE A 29 4.17 24.06 25.31
N ARG A 30 3.63 25.27 25.31
CA ARG A 30 4.17 26.38 24.54
C ARG A 30 5.57 26.79 25.03
N GLN A 31 5.83 26.77 26.33
CA GLN A 31 7.17 27.03 26.87
C GLN A 31 8.20 25.98 26.46
N GLN A 32 7.78 24.72 26.40
CA GLN A 32 8.65 23.62 25.99
C GLN A 32 8.85 23.57 24.46
N TYR A 33 7.78 23.89 23.70
CA TYR A 33 7.75 23.88 22.24
C TYR A 33 7.22 25.23 21.73
N PRO A 34 8.04 26.28 21.69
CA PRO A 34 7.56 27.62 21.33
C PRO A 34 7.15 27.76 19.86
N VAL A 35 7.63 26.88 19.01
CA VAL A 35 7.30 26.85 17.57
C VAL A 35 6.81 25.48 17.18
N ALA A 36 5.67 25.42 16.50
CA ALA A 36 5.16 24.19 15.87
C ALA A 36 5.06 24.36 14.35
N LEU A 37 5.51 23.34 13.63
CA LEU A 37 5.31 23.19 12.19
C LEU A 37 4.42 21.98 11.96
N VAL A 38 3.29 22.19 11.33
CA VAL A 38 2.31 21.12 11.02
C VAL A 38 2.25 21.00 9.52
N ASP A 39 2.74 19.86 9.03
CA ASP A 39 2.67 19.49 7.61
C ASP A 39 1.36 18.78 7.28
N GLU A 40 0.97 18.79 6.00
CA GLU A 40 -0.29 18.21 5.51
C GLU A 40 -1.52 18.73 6.29
N PHE A 41 -1.51 20.00 6.63
CA PHE A 41 -2.51 20.62 7.54
C PHE A 41 -3.96 20.47 7.03
N GLN A 42 -4.21 20.30 5.72
CA GLN A 42 -5.53 20.05 5.15
C GLN A 42 -6.14 18.70 5.59
N ASP A 43 -5.36 17.82 6.22
CA ASP A 43 -5.83 16.53 6.75
C ASP A 43 -6.13 16.58 8.26
N THR A 44 -6.07 17.76 8.89
CA THR A 44 -6.39 17.94 10.30
C THR A 44 -7.89 17.89 10.55
N ASP A 45 -8.25 17.44 11.74
CA ASP A 45 -9.62 17.46 12.26
C ASP A 45 -9.87 18.64 13.21
N PRO A 46 -11.14 18.96 13.57
CA PRO A 46 -11.45 20.06 14.47
C PRO A 46 -10.81 19.95 15.86
N TRP A 47 -10.63 18.75 16.38
CA TRP A 47 -10.01 18.53 17.69
C TRP A 47 -8.52 18.86 17.67
N GLN A 48 -7.83 18.46 16.60
CA GLN A 48 -6.42 18.77 16.39
C GLN A 48 -6.19 20.28 16.27
N TYR A 49 -6.95 20.94 15.39
CA TYR A 49 -6.84 22.38 15.24
C TYR A 49 -7.22 23.13 16.50
N GLY A 50 -8.33 22.79 17.13
CA GLY A 50 -8.74 23.41 18.40
C GLY A 50 -7.67 23.29 19.50
N THR A 51 -7.01 22.14 19.59
CA THR A 51 -5.88 21.93 20.51
C THR A 51 -4.70 22.82 20.19
N LEU A 52 -4.26 22.84 18.91
CA LEU A 52 -3.15 23.67 18.45
C LEU A 52 -3.44 25.16 18.63
N ASN A 53 -4.65 25.59 18.28
CA ASN A 53 -5.08 26.97 18.44
C ASN A 53 -5.06 27.39 19.93
N ARG A 54 -5.53 26.54 20.85
CA ARG A 54 -5.45 26.80 22.28
C ARG A 54 -4.01 26.89 22.82
N ILE A 55 -3.11 26.05 22.31
CA ILE A 55 -1.72 26.05 22.72
C ILE A 55 -0.98 27.30 22.19
N TYR A 56 -1.09 27.61 20.92
CA TYR A 56 -0.32 28.65 20.25
C TYR A 56 -1.04 29.98 20.14
N ASP A 57 -2.34 30.00 20.44
CA ASP A 57 -3.20 31.17 20.37
C ASP A 57 -3.00 31.96 19.06
N THR A 58 -3.59 31.45 17.99
CA THR A 58 -3.43 32.02 16.64
C THR A 58 -3.93 33.46 16.53
N HIS A 59 -4.70 33.95 17.50
CA HIS A 59 -5.18 35.34 17.56
C HIS A 59 -4.19 36.28 18.24
N THR A 60 -3.25 35.77 19.03
CA THR A 60 -2.29 36.61 19.79
C THR A 60 -0.86 36.17 19.61
N CYS A 61 -0.52 35.60 18.44
CA CYS A 61 0.86 35.23 18.12
C CYS A 61 1.85 36.36 18.40
N THR A 62 2.93 36.03 19.10
CA THR A 62 4.01 36.97 19.43
C THR A 62 5.31 36.46 18.83
N ASP A 63 6.34 37.32 18.81
CA ASP A 63 7.70 36.90 18.36
C ASP A 63 8.28 35.73 19.18
N ALA A 64 7.64 35.37 20.30
CA ALA A 64 8.10 34.30 21.19
C ALA A 64 7.46 32.93 20.87
N ASN A 65 6.41 32.87 20.06
CA ASN A 65 5.74 31.62 19.68
C ASN A 65 5.14 31.70 18.28
N ALA A 66 5.14 30.56 17.58
CA ALA A 66 4.58 30.49 16.24
C ALA A 66 3.93 29.12 15.96
N LEU A 67 2.83 29.15 15.21
CA LEU A 67 2.23 27.98 14.55
C LEU A 67 2.34 28.15 13.04
N VAL A 68 3.13 27.30 12.40
CA VAL A 68 3.29 27.27 10.96
C VAL A 68 2.49 26.10 10.41
N MET A 69 1.45 26.38 9.64
CA MET A 69 0.56 25.40 9.02
C MET A 69 0.88 25.28 7.54
N ILE A 70 1.35 24.11 7.15
CA ILE A 70 1.77 23.79 5.77
C ILE A 70 0.76 22.84 5.18
N GLY A 71 0.12 23.23 4.07
CA GLY A 71 -0.90 22.35 3.48
C GLY A 71 -1.41 22.86 2.13
N ASP A 72 -2.05 21.97 1.40
CA ASP A 72 -2.71 22.27 0.13
C ASP A 72 -4.18 21.79 0.19
N PRO A 73 -5.16 22.69 0.27
CA PRO A 73 -6.57 22.31 0.34
C PRO A 73 -7.04 21.50 -0.87
N LYS A 74 -6.36 21.61 -2.03
CA LYS A 74 -6.64 20.80 -3.22
C LYS A 74 -6.31 19.32 -3.03
N GLN A 75 -5.47 18.98 -2.02
CA GLN A 75 -5.06 17.64 -1.67
C GLN A 75 -5.83 17.06 -0.47
N ALA A 76 -6.93 17.69 -0.03
CA ALA A 76 -7.78 17.20 1.04
C ALA A 76 -8.63 16.00 0.58
N ILE A 77 -8.08 14.78 0.68
CA ILE A 77 -8.73 13.53 0.23
C ILE A 77 -9.02 12.54 1.36
N TYR A 78 -8.84 12.94 2.63
CA TYR A 78 -9.00 12.06 3.80
C TYR A 78 -10.22 12.39 4.66
N SER A 79 -11.28 13.00 4.08
CA SER A 79 -12.52 13.31 4.82
C SER A 79 -13.14 12.07 5.49
N PHE A 80 -13.02 10.88 4.88
CA PHE A 80 -13.46 9.61 5.45
C PHE A 80 -12.67 9.15 6.69
N ARG A 81 -11.57 9.84 7.04
CA ARG A 81 -10.75 9.61 8.25
C ARG A 81 -10.91 10.72 9.30
N GLY A 82 -11.90 11.60 9.13
CA GLY A 82 -12.15 12.69 10.05
C GLY A 82 -11.48 14.02 9.66
N ALA A 83 -10.63 14.04 8.61
CA ALA A 83 -10.10 15.29 8.07
C ALA A 83 -11.25 16.19 7.60
N ASP A 84 -11.20 17.45 7.96
CA ASP A 84 -12.26 18.41 7.65
C ASP A 84 -11.69 19.65 6.94
N LEU A 85 -12.07 19.80 5.67
CA LEU A 85 -11.68 20.97 4.88
C LEU A 85 -12.17 22.29 5.51
N GLY A 86 -13.31 22.27 6.20
CA GLY A 86 -13.82 23.44 6.93
C GLY A 86 -12.84 23.89 8.01
N THR A 87 -12.20 22.95 8.70
CA THR A 87 -11.15 23.23 9.71
C THR A 87 -9.94 23.94 9.08
N TYR A 88 -9.50 23.50 7.91
CA TYR A 88 -8.42 24.17 7.18
C TYR A 88 -8.80 25.61 6.80
N LEU A 89 -10.01 25.80 6.26
CA LEU A 89 -10.49 27.13 5.86
C LEU A 89 -10.63 28.06 7.05
N GLN A 90 -11.17 27.56 8.17
CA GLN A 90 -11.26 28.31 9.43
C GLN A 90 -9.88 28.73 9.94
N ALA A 91 -8.92 27.81 9.96
CA ALA A 91 -7.55 28.13 10.40
C ALA A 91 -6.88 29.19 9.52
N ARG A 92 -7.15 29.17 8.20
CA ARG A 92 -6.69 30.19 7.26
C ARG A 92 -7.33 31.55 7.55
N GLU A 93 -8.62 31.59 7.82
CA GLU A 93 -9.32 32.82 8.20
C GLU A 93 -8.83 33.39 9.52
N ASP A 94 -8.63 32.56 10.53
CA ASP A 94 -8.09 32.95 11.84
C ASP A 94 -6.69 33.57 11.69
N ALA A 95 -5.82 32.94 10.90
CA ALA A 95 -4.47 33.46 10.63
C ALA A 95 -4.51 34.82 9.91
N LEU A 96 -5.36 34.98 8.89
CA LEU A 96 -5.51 36.23 8.14
C LEU A 96 -6.14 37.34 8.98
N ALA A 97 -7.05 37.02 9.88
CA ALA A 97 -7.66 37.99 10.80
C ALA A 97 -6.63 38.57 11.76
N HIS A 98 -5.67 37.77 12.19
CA HIS A 98 -4.57 38.22 13.03
C HIS A 98 -3.52 39.01 12.25
N ASN A 99 -3.06 38.46 11.11
CA ASN A 99 -2.04 39.07 10.27
C ASN A 99 -2.39 38.90 8.78
N PRO A 100 -2.76 39.97 8.07
CA PRO A 100 -3.06 39.89 6.64
C PRO A 100 -1.91 39.36 5.76
N LEU A 101 -0.69 39.35 6.27
CA LEU A 101 0.48 38.81 5.59
C LEU A 101 0.85 37.38 6.02
N ALA A 102 0.03 36.71 6.83
CA ALA A 102 0.29 35.37 7.33
C ALA A 102 0.14 34.29 6.27
N LEU A 103 -0.53 34.55 5.14
CA LEU A 103 -0.73 33.56 4.08
C LEU A 103 0.38 33.69 3.03
N HIS A 104 1.10 32.58 2.86
CA HIS A 104 2.14 32.43 1.83
C HIS A 104 1.76 31.32 0.87
N THR A 105 1.90 31.55 -0.43
CA THR A 105 1.63 30.55 -1.48
C THR A 105 2.92 30.20 -2.20
N LEU A 106 3.20 28.91 -2.33
CA LEU A 106 4.32 28.40 -3.10
C LEU A 106 3.88 28.25 -4.56
N ASN A 107 4.40 29.07 -5.45
CA ASN A 107 4.04 29.10 -6.87
C ASN A 107 5.02 28.33 -7.76
N GLY A 108 6.15 27.89 -7.23
CA GLY A 108 7.19 27.16 -7.95
C GLY A 108 7.07 25.65 -7.76
N ASN A 109 6.87 24.90 -8.84
CA ASN A 109 6.95 23.44 -8.85
C ASN A 109 8.37 23.00 -9.20
N ARG A 110 8.99 22.21 -8.33
CA ARG A 110 10.38 21.72 -8.49
C ARG A 110 10.47 20.22 -8.78
N ARG A 111 9.33 19.51 -8.82
CA ARG A 111 9.29 18.06 -9.05
C ARG A 111 9.09 17.67 -10.50
N SER A 112 8.42 18.52 -11.27
CA SER A 112 7.91 18.16 -12.60
C SER A 112 8.55 18.99 -13.69
N SER A 113 8.64 18.42 -14.90
CA SER A 113 9.08 19.15 -16.08
C SER A 113 8.09 20.26 -16.45
N ASP A 114 8.59 21.27 -17.14
CA ASP A 114 7.80 22.41 -17.59
C ASP A 114 6.57 22.01 -18.44
N GLY A 115 6.74 21.02 -19.32
CA GLY A 115 5.64 20.48 -20.13
C GLY A 115 4.52 19.89 -19.28
N LEU A 116 4.84 19.15 -18.20
CA LEU A 116 3.84 18.57 -17.31
C LEU A 116 3.12 19.63 -16.48
N VAL A 117 3.87 20.59 -15.92
CA VAL A 117 3.30 21.71 -15.16
C VAL A 117 2.31 22.50 -16.03
N ASN A 118 2.70 22.81 -17.27
CA ASN A 118 1.83 23.53 -18.20
C ASN A 118 0.58 22.73 -18.59
N ALA A 119 0.70 21.40 -18.78
CA ALA A 119 -0.43 20.54 -19.05
C ALA A 119 -1.42 20.50 -17.88
N VAL A 120 -0.94 20.38 -16.64
CA VAL A 120 -1.77 20.41 -15.43
C VAL A 120 -2.45 21.77 -15.27
N ASN A 121 -1.71 22.87 -15.41
CA ASN A 121 -2.29 24.22 -15.40
C ASN A 121 -3.39 24.36 -16.46
N HIS A 122 -3.17 23.84 -17.68
CA HIS A 122 -4.16 23.91 -18.74
C HIS A 122 -5.45 23.16 -18.36
N VAL A 123 -5.34 21.94 -17.84
CA VAL A 123 -6.52 21.15 -17.42
C VAL A 123 -7.36 21.88 -16.38
N PHE A 124 -6.73 22.38 -15.31
CA PHE A 124 -7.46 22.99 -14.20
C PHE A 124 -7.94 24.43 -14.48
N THR A 125 -7.46 25.08 -15.54
CA THR A 125 -7.97 26.40 -15.95
C THR A 125 -9.05 26.36 -17.01
N GLN A 126 -9.56 25.16 -17.36
CA GLN A 126 -10.71 25.04 -18.29
C GLN A 126 -12.04 25.46 -17.65
N THR A 127 -12.10 25.52 -16.33
CA THR A 127 -13.27 25.98 -15.60
C THR A 127 -12.86 27.05 -14.58
N GLU A 128 -13.80 27.95 -14.22
CA GLU A 128 -13.54 29.01 -13.24
C GLU A 128 -13.35 28.45 -11.81
N THR A 129 -14.07 27.37 -11.49
CA THR A 129 -14.06 26.74 -10.16
C THR A 129 -13.78 25.24 -10.27
N PRO A 130 -12.52 24.83 -10.58
CA PRO A 130 -12.20 23.41 -10.80
C PRO A 130 -12.30 22.54 -9.54
N PHE A 131 -12.26 23.10 -8.34
CA PHE A 131 -12.40 22.39 -7.08
C PHE A 131 -13.71 22.75 -6.37
N SER A 132 -13.80 23.98 -5.86
CA SER A 132 -15.01 24.54 -5.21
C SER A 132 -14.91 26.06 -5.21
N SER A 133 -16.00 26.75 -4.87
CA SER A 133 -15.99 28.21 -4.73
C SER A 133 -15.11 28.74 -3.59
N GLN A 134 -14.65 27.87 -2.70
CA GLN A 134 -13.80 28.22 -1.55
C GLN A 134 -12.32 27.92 -1.78
N ILE A 135 -11.97 27.19 -2.85
CA ILE A 135 -10.60 26.79 -3.17
C ILE A 135 -10.26 27.27 -4.57
N ASP A 136 -9.42 28.28 -4.62
CA ASP A 136 -8.93 28.83 -5.88
C ASP A 136 -7.84 27.94 -6.48
N PHE A 137 -7.83 27.81 -7.79
CA PHE A 137 -6.70 27.24 -8.49
C PHE A 137 -5.67 28.33 -8.79
N VAL A 138 -4.49 28.21 -8.19
CA VAL A 138 -3.35 29.08 -8.47
C VAL A 138 -2.44 28.38 -9.45
N ARG A 139 -2.13 29.03 -10.59
CA ARG A 139 -1.15 28.54 -11.55
C ARG A 139 0.23 28.48 -10.91
N VAL A 140 0.99 27.43 -11.22
CA VAL A 140 2.36 27.25 -10.76
C VAL A 140 3.32 27.31 -11.94
N SER A 141 4.58 27.73 -11.70
CA SER A 141 5.67 27.68 -12.65
C SER A 141 6.59 26.48 -12.38
N ALA A 142 7.22 25.93 -13.40
CA ALA A 142 8.27 24.94 -13.22
C ALA A 142 9.58 25.64 -12.87
N GLU A 143 10.18 25.29 -11.73
CA GLU A 143 11.41 25.92 -11.21
C GLU A 143 12.51 24.90 -10.90
N GLY A 144 12.23 23.62 -11.11
CA GLY A 144 13.15 22.53 -10.73
C GLY A 144 14.20 22.18 -11.77
N GLY A 145 14.13 22.71 -12.98
CA GLY A 145 15.01 22.31 -14.08
C GLY A 145 14.92 20.84 -14.44
N VAL A 146 13.76 20.20 -14.20
CA VAL A 146 13.54 18.78 -14.48
C VAL A 146 13.43 18.56 -15.98
N GLU A 147 14.36 17.77 -16.52
CA GLU A 147 14.36 17.44 -17.94
C GLU A 147 13.09 16.64 -18.34
N PRO A 148 12.50 16.89 -19.49
CA PRO A 148 11.38 16.11 -19.99
C PRO A 148 11.83 14.68 -20.31
N LEU A 149 10.93 13.73 -20.16
CA LEU A 149 11.18 12.37 -20.60
C LEU A 149 11.47 12.36 -22.11
N ALA A 150 12.62 11.82 -22.51
CA ALA A 150 13.04 11.75 -23.89
C ALA A 150 12.65 10.42 -24.52
N GLN A 151 12.19 10.44 -25.77
CA GLN A 151 12.03 9.25 -26.62
C GLN A 151 13.40 8.70 -27.05
N ALA A 152 13.45 7.46 -27.52
CA ALA A 152 14.68 6.85 -28.03
C ALA A 152 15.36 7.64 -29.18
N ASN A 153 14.60 8.45 -29.91
CA ASN A 153 15.08 9.33 -30.97
C ASN A 153 15.61 10.71 -30.46
N GLY A 154 15.67 10.90 -29.12
CA GLY A 154 16.10 12.14 -28.48
C GLY A 154 15.06 13.26 -28.48
N LYS A 155 13.84 13.05 -28.99
CA LYS A 155 12.76 14.04 -28.88
C LYS A 155 12.10 13.95 -27.52
N ALA A 156 11.67 15.09 -26.99
CA ALA A 156 10.87 15.13 -25.77
C ALA A 156 9.56 14.36 -25.95
N SER A 157 9.23 13.49 -24.99
CA SER A 157 7.93 12.83 -24.95
C SER A 157 6.83 13.82 -24.63
N THR A 158 5.61 13.52 -25.08
CA THR A 158 4.41 14.28 -24.69
C THR A 158 4.24 14.16 -23.17
N ALA A 159 4.21 15.30 -22.48
CA ALA A 159 4.17 15.34 -21.02
C ALA A 159 2.87 14.81 -20.40
N MET A 160 1.76 14.91 -21.14
CA MET A 160 0.46 14.36 -20.76
C MET A 160 -0.21 13.74 -21.97
N THR A 161 -0.65 12.49 -21.85
CA THR A 161 -1.41 11.77 -22.89
C THR A 161 -2.74 11.33 -22.30
N VAL A 162 -3.81 11.63 -23.01
CA VAL A 162 -5.17 11.18 -22.66
C VAL A 162 -5.60 10.10 -23.62
N TRP A 163 -5.94 8.94 -23.11
CA TRP A 163 -6.46 7.84 -23.91
C TRP A 163 -7.98 7.76 -23.76
N HIS A 164 -8.65 7.90 -24.88
CA HIS A 164 -10.10 7.85 -24.96
C HIS A 164 -10.55 6.58 -25.69
N ILE A 165 -11.40 5.79 -25.02
CA ILE A 165 -12.09 4.66 -25.63
C ILE A 165 -13.44 5.19 -26.13
N PRO A 166 -13.69 5.24 -27.44
CA PRO A 166 -14.96 5.70 -27.94
C PRO A 166 -16.07 4.72 -27.54
N CYS A 167 -17.12 5.25 -26.95
CA CYS A 167 -18.34 4.49 -26.69
C CYS A 167 -19.17 4.43 -27.98
N GLY A 168 -19.66 3.22 -28.34
CA GLY A 168 -20.70 3.07 -29.34
C GLY A 168 -22.07 3.53 -28.80
N GLU A 169 -23.15 3.09 -29.42
CA GLU A 169 -24.53 3.42 -28.98
C GLU A 169 -24.83 2.94 -27.54
N LYS A 170 -24.10 1.95 -27.04
CA LYS A 170 -24.24 1.42 -25.65
C LYS A 170 -22.97 1.68 -24.86
N PRO A 171 -23.11 2.07 -23.57
CA PRO A 171 -21.97 2.24 -22.68
C PRO A 171 -21.15 0.94 -22.58
N THR A 172 -19.82 1.05 -22.62
CA THR A 172 -18.92 -0.07 -22.41
C THR A 172 -19.03 -0.58 -20.96
N LYS A 173 -19.11 -1.90 -20.79
CA LYS A 173 -19.12 -2.50 -19.45
C LYS A 173 -17.82 -2.14 -18.70
N ALA A 174 -17.94 -1.81 -17.42
CA ALA A 174 -16.80 -1.40 -16.59
C ALA A 174 -15.65 -2.43 -16.63
N SER A 175 -15.95 -3.72 -16.57
CA SER A 175 -14.95 -4.79 -16.63
C SER A 175 -14.19 -4.83 -17.98
N THR A 176 -14.90 -4.61 -19.09
CA THR A 176 -14.28 -4.54 -20.42
C THR A 176 -13.38 -3.30 -20.53
N TYR A 177 -13.88 -2.15 -20.04
CA TYR A 177 -13.09 -0.92 -19.99
C TYR A 177 -11.79 -1.10 -19.20
N VAL A 178 -11.89 -1.62 -17.97
CA VAL A 178 -10.73 -1.84 -17.09
C VAL A 178 -9.69 -2.75 -17.75
N ARG A 179 -10.14 -3.86 -18.37
CA ARG A 179 -9.24 -4.76 -19.09
C ARG A 179 -8.54 -4.09 -20.25
N SER A 180 -9.31 -3.45 -21.16
CA SER A 180 -8.74 -2.78 -22.34
C SER A 180 -7.77 -1.67 -21.97
N MET A 181 -8.06 -0.88 -20.92
CA MET A 181 -7.14 0.14 -20.45
C MET A 181 -5.91 -0.46 -19.80
N SER A 182 -6.05 -1.53 -19.03
CA SER A 182 -4.89 -2.23 -18.43
C SER A 182 -3.95 -2.79 -19.52
N GLU A 183 -4.49 -3.38 -20.58
CA GLU A 183 -3.72 -3.86 -21.72
C GLU A 183 -3.01 -2.71 -22.45
N ALA A 184 -3.71 -1.59 -22.69
CA ALA A 184 -3.13 -0.42 -23.34
C ALA A 184 -2.00 0.22 -22.51
N PHE A 185 -2.17 0.38 -21.19
CA PHE A 185 -1.13 0.87 -20.30
C PHE A 185 0.07 -0.06 -20.25
N ALA A 186 -0.16 -1.38 -20.12
CA ALA A 186 0.92 -2.36 -20.10
C ALA A 186 1.70 -2.40 -21.43
N ASN A 187 1.03 -2.25 -22.58
CA ASN A 187 1.69 -2.13 -23.88
C ASN A 187 2.57 -0.88 -23.98
N HIS A 188 2.07 0.26 -23.49
CA HIS A 188 2.83 1.50 -23.49
C HIS A 188 4.05 1.42 -22.58
N MET A 189 3.91 0.85 -21.39
CA MET A 189 5.04 0.61 -20.49
C MET A 189 6.07 -0.33 -21.11
N ALA A 190 5.63 -1.43 -21.75
CA ALA A 190 6.52 -2.33 -22.48
C ALA A 190 7.30 -1.60 -23.60
N GLN A 191 6.65 -0.68 -24.30
CA GLN A 191 7.32 0.14 -25.30
C GLN A 191 8.40 1.02 -24.69
N LEU A 192 8.11 1.76 -23.59
CA LEU A 192 9.08 2.62 -22.91
C LEU A 192 10.29 1.84 -22.38
N LEU A 193 10.05 0.63 -21.87
CA LEU A 193 11.13 -0.27 -21.40
C LEU A 193 12.00 -0.77 -22.56
N ASN A 194 11.39 -1.22 -23.67
CA ASN A 194 12.10 -1.71 -24.84
C ASN A 194 12.91 -0.61 -25.54
N GLU A 195 12.43 0.62 -25.50
CA GLU A 195 13.14 1.79 -26.03
C GLU A 195 14.22 2.31 -25.07
N GLY A 196 14.36 1.74 -23.88
CA GLY A 196 15.31 2.18 -22.87
C GLY A 196 15.04 3.56 -22.28
N VAL A 197 13.80 4.04 -22.41
CA VAL A 197 13.39 5.39 -21.97
C VAL A 197 13.18 5.45 -20.45
N ALA A 198 12.77 4.34 -19.84
CA ALA A 198 12.52 4.23 -18.40
C ALA A 198 12.86 2.84 -17.90
N GLN A 199 13.04 2.70 -16.60
CA GLN A 199 13.15 1.43 -15.88
C GLN A 199 11.81 1.11 -15.18
N PRO A 200 11.52 -0.14 -14.80
CA PRO A 200 10.28 -0.47 -14.11
C PRO A 200 10.05 0.36 -12.83
N GLY A 201 11.10 0.61 -12.05
CA GLY A 201 11.04 1.41 -10.82
C GLY A 201 10.73 2.90 -11.02
N ASP A 202 10.90 3.41 -12.26
CA ASP A 202 10.57 4.81 -12.60
C ASP A 202 9.07 5.00 -12.91
N MET A 203 8.30 3.90 -12.95
CA MET A 203 6.91 3.91 -13.38
C MET A 203 5.95 3.60 -12.22
N ALA A 204 4.86 4.36 -12.18
CA ALA A 204 3.77 4.10 -11.23
C ALA A 204 2.41 4.09 -11.94
N VAL A 205 1.49 3.26 -11.45
CA VAL A 205 0.09 3.20 -11.91
C VAL A 205 -0.84 3.53 -10.77
N LEU A 206 -1.56 4.62 -10.88
CA LEU A 206 -2.59 5.00 -9.93
C LEU A 206 -3.91 4.31 -10.28
N VAL A 207 -4.48 3.60 -9.30
CA VAL A 207 -5.71 2.83 -9.45
C VAL A 207 -6.77 3.22 -8.42
N ARG A 208 -8.05 2.93 -8.71
CA ARG A 208 -9.14 3.21 -7.76
C ARG A 208 -9.24 2.18 -6.63
N GLY A 209 -8.79 0.94 -6.87
CA GLY A 209 -8.89 -0.13 -5.87
C GLY A 209 -8.34 -1.45 -6.39
N GLN A 210 -8.51 -2.51 -5.60
CA GLN A 210 -7.93 -3.83 -5.81
C GLN A 210 -8.23 -4.42 -7.19
N GLN A 211 -9.48 -4.37 -7.65
CA GLN A 211 -9.85 -4.95 -8.95
C GLN A 211 -9.06 -4.32 -10.12
N HIS A 212 -8.83 -3.01 -10.08
CA HIS A 212 -8.02 -2.32 -11.08
C HIS A 212 -6.53 -2.69 -10.94
N ALA A 213 -6.04 -2.83 -9.70
CA ALA A 213 -4.68 -3.27 -9.45
C ALA A 213 -4.43 -4.69 -9.98
N ASP A 214 -5.36 -5.61 -9.75
CA ASP A 214 -5.26 -6.99 -10.23
C ASP A 214 -5.26 -7.06 -11.77
N ALA A 215 -6.12 -6.27 -12.42
CA ALA A 215 -6.20 -6.21 -13.87
C ALA A 215 -4.90 -5.69 -14.52
N ILE A 216 -4.35 -4.58 -14.02
CA ILE A 216 -3.10 -4.03 -14.57
C ILE A 216 -1.90 -4.94 -14.27
N ARG A 217 -1.83 -5.53 -13.08
CA ARG A 217 -0.76 -6.47 -12.73
C ARG A 217 -0.82 -7.75 -13.58
N ALA A 218 -2.01 -8.25 -13.89
CA ALA A 218 -2.16 -9.37 -14.83
C ALA A 218 -1.64 -8.99 -16.22
N ALA A 219 -2.00 -7.82 -16.76
CA ALA A 219 -1.53 -7.35 -18.05
C ALA A 219 -0.02 -7.10 -18.11
N LEU A 220 0.60 -6.60 -17.02
CA LEU A 220 2.04 -6.44 -16.89
C LEU A 220 2.76 -7.80 -16.82
N ARG A 221 2.20 -8.76 -16.08
CA ARG A 221 2.75 -10.12 -15.97
C ARG A 221 2.80 -10.84 -17.32
N GLU A 222 1.75 -10.72 -18.14
CA GLU A 222 1.72 -11.27 -19.51
C GLU A 222 2.86 -10.72 -20.40
N ARG A 223 3.40 -9.54 -20.05
CA ARG A 223 4.52 -8.89 -20.75
C ARG A 223 5.84 -9.00 -20.03
N HIS A 224 5.93 -9.86 -19.01
CA HIS A 224 7.10 -10.06 -18.18
C HIS A 224 7.63 -8.77 -17.52
N ILE A 225 6.73 -7.83 -17.18
CA ILE A 225 7.08 -6.59 -16.47
C ILE A 225 6.80 -6.78 -14.97
N PRO A 226 7.83 -6.70 -14.11
CA PRO A 226 7.66 -6.84 -12.67
C PRO A 226 6.84 -5.69 -12.10
N SER A 227 5.89 -6.00 -11.25
CA SER A 227 5.01 -4.99 -10.63
C SER A 227 4.65 -5.32 -9.19
N VAL A 228 4.54 -4.29 -8.36
CA VAL A 228 4.16 -4.38 -6.96
C VAL A 228 2.93 -3.54 -6.65
N TYR A 229 2.02 -4.05 -5.81
CA TYR A 229 0.86 -3.29 -5.35
C TYR A 229 1.13 -2.71 -3.95
N LEU A 230 1.51 -1.43 -3.90
CA LEU A 230 1.89 -0.75 -2.65
C LEU A 230 0.71 -0.38 -1.75
N SER A 231 -0.50 -0.31 -2.29
CA SER A 231 -1.69 -0.04 -1.48
C SER A 231 -2.05 -1.18 -0.56
N ASP A 232 -1.59 -2.34 -0.89
CA ASP A 232 -1.64 -3.50 -0.05
C ASP A 232 -0.32 -3.61 0.74
N ARG A 233 -0.10 -2.73 1.73
CA ARG A 233 0.63 -3.15 2.93
C ARG A 233 -0.25 -4.17 3.63
N SER A 234 -0.76 -5.11 2.83
CA SER A 234 -1.66 -6.14 3.27
C SER A 234 -0.89 -6.99 4.25
N ASN A 235 -1.52 -7.24 5.31
CA ASN A 235 -1.24 -8.29 6.23
C ASN A 235 -0.85 -9.55 5.42
N VAL A 236 0.34 -10.06 5.62
CA VAL A 236 0.88 -11.20 4.87
C VAL A 236 -0.06 -12.41 4.88
N TYR A 237 -0.96 -12.51 5.86
CA TYR A 237 -2.03 -13.52 5.93
C TYR A 237 -3.09 -13.40 4.82
N LYS A 238 -3.16 -12.26 4.11
CA LYS A 238 -4.04 -12.09 2.92
C LYS A 238 -3.37 -12.46 1.60
N SER A 239 -2.11 -12.84 1.64
CA SER A 239 -1.39 -13.29 0.44
C SER A 239 -1.87 -14.65 -0.04
N SER A 240 -1.67 -14.97 -1.32
CA SER A 240 -1.91 -16.31 -1.88
C SER A 240 -1.05 -17.37 -1.18
N GLU A 241 0.17 -16.99 -0.79
CA GLU A 241 1.11 -17.84 -0.08
C GLU A 241 0.56 -18.29 1.28
N ALA A 242 -0.22 -17.44 1.96
CA ALA A 242 -0.84 -17.81 3.25
C ALA A 242 -1.86 -18.96 3.09
N LEU A 243 -2.70 -18.89 2.05
CA LEU A 243 -3.67 -19.96 1.76
C LEU A 243 -2.97 -21.25 1.35
N ASP A 244 -1.94 -21.17 0.53
CA ASP A 244 -1.20 -22.34 0.07
C ASP A 244 -0.36 -22.95 1.21
N LEU A 245 0.24 -22.11 2.07
CA LEU A 245 0.89 -22.57 3.30
C LEU A 245 -0.11 -23.26 4.25
N TRP A 246 -1.31 -22.71 4.39
CA TRP A 246 -2.35 -23.35 5.19
C TRP A 246 -2.71 -24.75 4.67
N ARG A 247 -2.79 -24.93 3.34
CA ARG A 247 -3.01 -26.25 2.72
C ARG A 247 -1.88 -27.20 3.03
N LEU A 248 -0.63 -26.74 2.91
CA LEU A 248 0.57 -27.52 3.25
C LEU A 248 0.58 -27.97 4.71
N LEU A 249 0.39 -27.02 5.64
CA LEU A 249 0.41 -27.29 7.08
C LEU A 249 -0.75 -28.22 7.49
N ARG A 250 -1.92 -28.05 6.89
CA ARG A 250 -3.06 -28.95 7.13
C ARG A 250 -2.77 -30.38 6.68
N ALA A 251 -2.13 -30.55 5.53
CA ALA A 251 -1.71 -31.86 5.03
C ALA A 251 -0.60 -32.45 5.92
N ALA A 252 0.40 -31.67 6.31
CA ALA A 252 1.47 -32.11 7.21
C ALA A 252 0.95 -32.48 8.60
N ALA A 253 -0.03 -31.78 9.15
CA ALA A 253 -0.68 -32.14 10.43
C ALA A 253 -1.49 -33.44 10.35
N SER A 254 -1.99 -33.81 9.18
CA SER A 254 -2.84 -34.99 8.97
C SER A 254 -2.51 -35.74 7.66
N PRO A 255 -1.34 -36.36 7.53
CA PRO A 255 -0.89 -37.00 6.26
C PRO A 255 -1.79 -38.13 5.76
N ARG A 256 -2.56 -38.77 6.67
CA ARG A 256 -3.51 -39.83 6.31
C ARG A 256 -4.72 -39.31 5.51
N GLN A 257 -4.96 -38.00 5.52
CA GLN A 257 -6.01 -37.36 4.73
C GLN A 257 -5.50 -37.02 3.32
N THR A 258 -5.51 -38.01 2.44
CA THR A 258 -4.94 -37.91 1.09
C THR A 258 -5.51 -36.74 0.26
N ALA A 259 -6.79 -36.39 0.48
CA ALA A 259 -7.40 -35.23 -0.16
C ALA A 259 -6.71 -33.91 0.22
N TRP A 260 -6.23 -33.78 1.45
CA TRP A 260 -5.48 -32.59 1.89
C TRP A 260 -4.07 -32.56 1.30
N VAL A 261 -3.43 -33.72 1.21
CA VAL A 261 -2.12 -33.85 0.55
C VAL A 261 -2.24 -33.45 -0.93
N ARG A 262 -3.23 -33.95 -1.65
CA ARG A 262 -3.49 -33.56 -3.05
C ARG A 262 -3.74 -32.04 -3.18
N SER A 263 -4.53 -31.47 -2.27
CA SER A 263 -4.79 -30.03 -2.25
C SER A 263 -3.51 -29.18 -1.98
N ALA A 264 -2.60 -29.71 -1.16
CA ALA A 264 -1.31 -29.05 -0.91
C ALA A 264 -0.41 -29.11 -2.14
N VAL A 265 -0.25 -30.30 -2.72
CA VAL A 265 0.63 -30.51 -3.90
C VAL A 265 0.13 -29.74 -5.12
N GLY A 266 -1.17 -29.68 -5.35
CA GLY A 266 -1.77 -28.87 -6.42
C GLY A 266 -1.81 -27.37 -6.14
N SER A 267 -1.19 -26.89 -5.08
CA SER A 267 -1.12 -25.45 -4.78
C SER A 267 -0.01 -24.77 -5.54
N SER A 268 -0.15 -23.45 -5.71
CA SER A 268 0.83 -22.65 -6.46
C SER A 268 2.22 -22.57 -5.80
N LEU A 269 2.33 -22.91 -4.52
CA LEU A 269 3.62 -22.97 -3.82
C LEU A 269 4.51 -24.13 -4.27
N TRP A 270 3.93 -25.25 -4.69
CA TRP A 270 4.71 -26.34 -5.23
C TRP A 270 5.27 -26.03 -6.60
N ALA A 271 4.68 -25.06 -7.30
CA ALA A 271 5.10 -24.62 -8.63
C ALA A 271 5.24 -25.79 -9.62
N LEU A 272 4.37 -26.80 -9.52
CA LEU A 272 4.24 -27.91 -10.42
C LEU A 272 3.19 -27.62 -11.49
N ASP A 273 3.42 -28.08 -12.70
CA ASP A 273 2.38 -28.05 -13.73
C ASP A 273 1.33 -29.16 -13.53
N LEU A 274 0.24 -29.09 -14.30
CA LEU A 274 -0.86 -30.08 -14.18
C LEU A 274 -0.41 -31.50 -14.48
N ASN A 275 0.51 -31.69 -15.46
CA ASN A 275 0.98 -33.01 -15.84
C ASN A 275 1.88 -33.60 -14.74
N GLU A 276 2.72 -32.78 -14.12
CA GLU A 276 3.55 -33.17 -12.98
C GLU A 276 2.70 -33.58 -11.78
N VAL A 277 1.62 -32.84 -11.48
CA VAL A 277 0.68 -33.18 -10.40
C VAL A 277 -0.05 -34.49 -10.71
N LEU A 278 -0.52 -34.70 -11.95
CA LEU A 278 -1.17 -35.94 -12.37
C LEU A 278 -0.20 -37.10 -12.30
N HIS A 279 1.04 -36.94 -12.78
CA HIS A 279 2.08 -37.97 -12.71
C HIS A 279 2.30 -38.44 -11.27
N LEU A 280 2.51 -37.49 -10.34
CA LEU A 280 2.68 -37.79 -8.92
C LEU A 280 1.48 -38.55 -8.30
N THR A 281 0.25 -38.21 -8.74
CA THR A 281 -0.95 -38.81 -8.15
C THR A 281 -1.32 -40.17 -8.75
N ASP A 282 -0.86 -40.45 -9.97
CA ASP A 282 -1.17 -41.67 -10.72
C ASP A 282 -0.13 -42.79 -10.55
N HIS A 283 1.09 -42.41 -10.08
CA HIS A 283 2.19 -43.35 -9.82
C HIS A 283 2.25 -43.71 -8.33
N GLU A 284 1.76 -44.90 -7.97
CA GLU A 284 1.57 -45.36 -6.59
C GLU A 284 2.88 -45.24 -5.76
N THR A 285 4.01 -45.68 -6.29
CA THR A 285 5.29 -45.63 -5.59
C THR A 285 5.75 -44.19 -5.27
N GLU A 286 5.55 -43.26 -6.21
CA GLU A 286 5.91 -41.84 -6.01
C GLU A 286 4.96 -41.18 -5.03
N TRP A 287 3.66 -41.53 -5.11
CA TRP A 287 2.65 -41.07 -4.19
C TRP A 287 2.91 -41.54 -2.75
N GLU A 288 3.26 -42.83 -2.55
CA GLU A 288 3.63 -43.36 -1.24
C GLU A 288 4.88 -42.67 -0.68
N GLY A 289 5.93 -42.48 -1.50
CA GLY A 289 7.13 -41.74 -1.11
C GLY A 289 6.83 -40.29 -0.70
N LEU A 290 5.85 -39.66 -1.37
CA LEU A 290 5.40 -38.32 -0.99
C LEU A 290 4.64 -38.33 0.35
N LEU A 291 3.75 -39.31 0.58
CA LEU A 291 3.06 -39.47 1.86
C LEU A 291 4.05 -39.68 3.01
N ASP A 292 5.09 -40.48 2.80
CA ASP A 292 6.17 -40.66 3.78
C ASP A 292 6.89 -39.36 4.08
N SER A 293 7.11 -38.54 3.07
CA SER A 293 7.68 -37.21 3.26
C SER A 293 6.80 -36.32 4.15
N PHE A 294 5.47 -36.33 3.96
CA PHE A 294 4.53 -35.61 4.84
C PHE A 294 4.56 -36.15 6.28
N HIS A 295 4.73 -37.44 6.49
CA HIS A 295 4.93 -38.03 7.82
C HIS A 295 6.24 -37.55 8.47
N GLN A 296 7.34 -37.50 7.70
CA GLN A 296 8.61 -36.96 8.18
C GLN A 296 8.52 -35.48 8.53
N TRP A 297 7.85 -34.66 7.70
CA TRP A 297 7.65 -33.23 7.98
C TRP A 297 6.81 -33.01 9.22
N ARG A 298 5.76 -33.82 9.43
CA ARG A 298 4.99 -33.77 10.69
C ARG A 298 5.87 -34.06 11.89
N HIS A 299 6.70 -35.11 11.82
CA HIS A 299 7.60 -35.45 12.90
C HIS A 299 8.61 -34.34 13.18
N MET A 300 9.20 -33.74 12.12
CA MET A 300 10.11 -32.61 12.26
C MET A 300 9.39 -31.41 12.89
N TRP A 301 8.17 -31.09 12.45
CA TRP A 301 7.38 -30.02 13.06
C TRP A 301 7.16 -30.23 14.55
N GLN A 302 6.83 -31.43 14.96
CA GLN A 302 6.65 -31.79 16.38
C GLN A 302 7.92 -31.63 17.20
N GLN A 303 9.07 -31.95 16.64
CA GLN A 303 10.35 -31.94 17.35
C GLN A 303 11.05 -30.57 17.33
N GLN A 304 10.98 -29.85 16.24
CA GLN A 304 11.82 -28.67 15.99
C GLN A 304 10.99 -27.39 15.73
N GLY A 305 9.68 -27.53 15.49
CA GLY A 305 8.81 -26.41 15.17
C GLY A 305 8.48 -26.26 13.69
N VAL A 306 7.57 -25.34 13.38
CA VAL A 306 7.01 -25.16 12.02
C VAL A 306 8.04 -24.57 11.05
N LEU A 307 8.87 -23.64 11.51
CA LEU A 307 9.83 -22.95 10.65
C LEU A 307 10.96 -23.86 10.16
N PRO A 308 11.65 -24.67 10.99
CA PRO A 308 12.61 -25.67 10.52
C PRO A 308 12.00 -26.68 9.54
N MET A 309 10.78 -27.14 9.80
CA MET A 309 10.07 -28.03 8.89
C MET A 309 9.83 -27.36 7.53
N LEU A 310 9.43 -26.08 7.52
CA LEU A 310 9.21 -25.33 6.30
C LEU A 310 10.50 -25.14 5.48
N TYR A 311 11.61 -24.82 6.12
CA TYR A 311 12.92 -24.75 5.47
C TYR A 311 13.33 -26.09 4.85
N HIS A 312 13.13 -27.18 5.59
CA HIS A 312 13.44 -28.52 5.09
C HIS A 312 12.58 -28.87 3.86
N TRP A 313 11.26 -28.60 3.92
CA TRP A 313 10.37 -28.79 2.78
C TRP A 313 10.79 -27.98 1.56
N LEU A 314 11.06 -26.67 1.73
CA LEU A 314 11.51 -25.79 0.64
C LEU A 314 12.75 -26.34 -0.07
N HIS A 315 13.70 -26.88 0.70
CA HIS A 315 14.96 -27.38 0.17
C HIS A 315 14.81 -28.78 -0.43
N SER A 316 14.24 -29.72 0.33
CA SER A 316 14.15 -31.13 -0.08
C SER A 316 13.26 -31.36 -1.31
N GLN A 317 12.24 -30.52 -1.48
CA GLN A 317 11.35 -30.58 -2.65
C GLN A 317 11.74 -29.62 -3.78
N GLY A 318 12.85 -28.90 -3.66
CA GLY A 318 13.31 -27.94 -4.69
C GLY A 318 12.33 -26.78 -4.92
N VAL A 319 11.43 -26.50 -3.98
CA VAL A 319 10.37 -25.50 -4.11
C VAL A 319 10.96 -24.10 -4.20
N ALA A 320 11.98 -23.79 -3.40
CA ALA A 320 12.64 -22.48 -3.44
C ALA A 320 13.21 -22.17 -4.83
N GLN A 321 13.85 -23.14 -5.48
CA GLN A 321 14.41 -22.96 -6.82
C GLN A 321 13.31 -22.74 -7.87
N ARG A 322 12.21 -23.52 -7.81
CA ARG A 322 11.09 -23.37 -8.74
C ARG A 322 10.35 -22.04 -8.52
N LEU A 323 10.20 -21.59 -7.29
CA LEU A 323 9.64 -20.26 -7.01
C LEU A 323 10.51 -19.15 -7.54
N LEU A 324 11.84 -19.19 -7.28
CA LEU A 324 12.77 -18.16 -7.74
C LEU A 324 12.90 -18.10 -9.27
N ALA A 325 12.57 -19.17 -9.99
CA ALA A 325 12.47 -19.14 -11.45
C ALA A 325 11.24 -18.38 -11.99
N GLN A 326 10.27 -18.06 -11.14
CA GLN A 326 9.09 -17.28 -11.49
C GLN A 326 9.38 -15.78 -11.34
N MET A 327 8.69 -14.94 -12.09
CA MET A 327 8.91 -13.49 -12.12
C MET A 327 8.67 -12.80 -10.76
N ASP A 328 7.74 -13.31 -9.95
CA ASP A 328 7.42 -12.84 -8.59
C ASP A 328 7.98 -13.76 -7.49
N GLY A 329 8.91 -14.63 -7.84
CA GLY A 329 9.39 -15.72 -7.00
C GLY A 329 10.08 -15.27 -5.72
N GLU A 330 10.92 -14.24 -5.77
CA GLU A 330 11.57 -13.67 -4.58
C GLU A 330 10.56 -13.17 -3.57
N ARG A 331 9.56 -12.46 -4.04
CA ARG A 331 8.48 -11.94 -3.19
C ARG A 331 7.65 -13.07 -2.57
N ARG A 332 7.31 -14.08 -3.36
CA ARG A 332 6.56 -15.25 -2.90
C ARG A 332 7.34 -16.01 -1.83
N LEU A 333 8.65 -16.20 -2.05
CA LEU A 333 9.52 -16.84 -1.08
C LEU A 333 9.65 -16.00 0.19
N SER A 334 9.81 -14.68 0.08
CA SER A 334 9.86 -13.75 1.22
C SER A 334 8.57 -13.78 2.05
N ASN A 335 7.41 -13.74 1.39
CA ASN A 335 6.10 -13.86 2.08
C ASN A 335 5.99 -15.20 2.82
N LEU A 336 6.40 -16.29 2.19
CA LEU A 336 6.32 -17.62 2.78
C LEU A 336 7.23 -17.75 4.02
N LEU A 337 8.45 -17.24 3.96
CA LEU A 337 9.38 -17.24 5.09
C LEU A 337 8.87 -16.35 6.24
N HIS A 338 8.35 -15.18 5.90
CA HIS A 338 7.74 -14.29 6.88
C HIS A 338 6.52 -14.93 7.57
N LEU A 339 5.64 -15.61 6.83
CA LEU A 339 4.55 -16.39 7.41
C LEU A 339 5.08 -17.49 8.34
N GLY A 340 6.16 -18.18 7.96
CA GLY A 340 6.82 -19.18 8.78
C GLY A 340 7.32 -18.62 10.12
N GLU A 341 7.94 -17.45 10.11
CA GLU A 341 8.40 -16.76 11.34
C GLU A 341 7.22 -16.36 12.24
N LEU A 342 6.16 -15.79 11.66
CA LEU A 342 4.95 -15.42 12.42
C LEU A 342 4.28 -16.65 13.06
N LEU A 343 4.22 -17.75 12.32
CA LEU A 343 3.67 -19.01 12.82
C LEU A 343 4.56 -19.63 13.92
N GLN A 344 5.88 -19.56 13.78
CA GLN A 344 6.81 -20.03 14.81
C GLN A 344 6.66 -19.19 16.09
N HIS A 345 6.42 -17.89 15.96
CA HIS A 345 6.15 -17.04 17.12
C HIS A 345 4.79 -17.39 17.76
N ALA A 346 3.74 -17.57 16.93
CA ALA A 346 2.41 -17.94 17.42
C ALA A 346 2.42 -19.32 18.13
N ALA A 347 3.26 -20.26 17.68
CA ALA A 347 3.41 -21.58 18.28
C ALA A 347 3.92 -21.55 19.74
N GLN A 348 4.51 -20.45 20.20
CA GLN A 348 4.92 -20.29 21.62
C GLN A 348 3.71 -20.24 22.55
N SER A 349 2.56 -19.77 22.07
CA SER A 349 1.31 -19.65 22.83
C SER A 349 0.25 -20.69 22.47
N LEU A 350 0.44 -21.44 21.40
CA LEU A 350 -0.49 -22.43 20.87
C LEU A 350 0.05 -23.85 21.05
N GLN A 351 -0.79 -24.78 21.47
CA GLN A 351 -0.37 -26.17 21.66
C GLN A 351 -0.81 -27.06 20.49
N GLY A 352 0.19 -27.65 19.83
CA GLY A 352 0.02 -28.67 18.78
C GLY A 352 -0.26 -28.11 17.39
N GLU A 353 -0.04 -28.96 16.37
CA GLU A 353 -0.08 -28.61 14.96
C GLU A 353 -1.46 -28.13 14.53
N HIS A 354 -2.52 -28.80 15.00
CA HIS A 354 -3.90 -28.45 14.64
C HIS A 354 -4.34 -27.09 15.16
N ALA A 355 -3.83 -26.65 16.33
CA ALA A 355 -4.08 -25.31 16.85
C ALA A 355 -3.45 -24.23 15.96
N LEU A 356 -2.24 -24.49 15.47
CA LEU A 356 -1.54 -23.57 14.57
C LEU A 356 -2.20 -23.50 13.18
N VAL A 357 -2.64 -24.64 12.64
CA VAL A 357 -3.42 -24.69 11.38
C VAL A 357 -4.73 -23.90 11.50
N ARG A 358 -5.45 -24.04 12.61
CA ARG A 358 -6.67 -23.27 12.87
C ARG A 358 -6.37 -21.78 12.98
N PHE A 359 -5.35 -21.39 13.75
CA PHE A 359 -4.93 -20.01 13.88
C PHE A 359 -4.64 -19.38 12.52
N LEU A 360 -3.86 -20.05 11.65
CA LEU A 360 -3.58 -19.52 10.32
C LEU A 360 -4.87 -19.37 9.50
N GLY A 361 -5.77 -20.34 9.56
CA GLY A 361 -7.08 -20.26 8.91
C GLY A 361 -7.91 -19.07 9.40
N GLU A 362 -7.95 -18.81 10.71
CA GLU A 362 -8.60 -17.64 11.30
C GLU A 362 -8.00 -16.34 10.82
N GLN A 363 -6.64 -16.24 10.78
CA GLN A 363 -5.94 -15.05 10.29
C GLN A 363 -6.17 -14.79 8.79
N ILE A 364 -6.32 -15.82 7.95
CA ILE A 364 -6.66 -15.68 6.54
C ILE A 364 -8.08 -15.10 6.36
N HIS A 365 -9.05 -15.57 7.15
CA HIS A 365 -10.46 -15.14 7.02
C HIS A 365 -10.73 -13.79 7.71
N SER A 366 -10.14 -13.56 8.87
CA SER A 366 -10.37 -12.38 9.70
C SER A 366 -9.05 -11.96 10.36
N PRO A 367 -8.13 -11.34 9.58
CA PRO A 367 -6.85 -10.92 10.13
C PRO A 367 -7.06 -9.96 11.28
N THR A 368 -6.39 -10.22 12.40
CA THR A 368 -6.34 -9.26 13.51
C THR A 368 -5.68 -7.98 13.01
N GLU A 369 -6.32 -6.83 13.15
CA GLU A 369 -5.78 -5.57 12.66
C GLU A 369 -4.41 -5.27 13.31
N SER A 370 -3.45 -5.10 12.44
CA SER A 370 -2.17 -4.38 12.57
C SER A 370 -1.29 -4.61 13.80
N ALA A 371 -0.52 -5.66 13.79
CA ALA A 371 0.85 -5.51 14.27
C ALA A 371 1.76 -5.17 13.07
N ASP A 372 2.71 -4.23 13.21
CA ASP A 372 3.71 -3.91 12.17
C ASP A 372 4.47 -5.15 11.69
N ALA A 373 4.59 -6.16 12.56
CA ALA A 373 5.17 -7.47 12.25
C ALA A 373 4.41 -8.26 11.16
N GLN A 374 3.15 -7.93 10.88
CA GLN A 374 2.32 -8.63 9.87
C GLN A 374 2.36 -7.94 8.50
N LYS A 375 3.05 -6.79 8.39
CA LYS A 375 3.20 -6.09 7.11
C LYS A 375 4.16 -6.84 6.20
N MET A 376 3.82 -6.96 4.93
CA MET A 376 4.72 -7.56 3.94
C MET A 376 6.07 -6.84 3.91
N ARG A 377 7.16 -7.60 3.79
CA ARG A 377 8.52 -7.07 3.66
C ARG A 377 8.75 -6.60 2.22
N LEU A 378 9.33 -5.40 2.07
CA LEU A 378 9.41 -4.67 0.80
C LEU A 378 10.82 -4.64 0.17
N GLU A 379 11.74 -5.55 0.54
CA GLU A 379 13.17 -5.41 0.19
C GLU A 379 13.50 -5.46 -1.31
N THR A 380 12.59 -5.94 -2.18
CA THR A 380 12.83 -6.07 -3.64
C THR A 380 11.97 -5.17 -4.53
N ASP A 381 11.15 -4.29 -3.95
CA ASP A 381 10.15 -3.54 -4.72
C ASP A 381 10.72 -2.33 -5.51
N ALA A 382 11.97 -1.93 -5.27
CA ALA A 382 12.60 -0.75 -5.87
C ALA A 382 12.77 -0.84 -7.41
N GLN A 383 12.77 -2.06 -7.97
CA GLN A 383 12.91 -2.29 -9.41
C GLN A 383 11.61 -2.73 -10.10
N CYS A 384 10.47 -2.52 -9.46
CA CYS A 384 9.16 -2.91 -9.97
C CYS A 384 8.31 -1.70 -10.33
N VAL A 385 7.42 -1.87 -11.32
CA VAL A 385 6.33 -0.89 -11.57
C VAL A 385 5.45 -0.82 -10.32
N GLN A 386 5.30 0.36 -9.77
CA GLN A 386 4.52 0.59 -8.57
C GLN A 386 3.03 0.76 -8.92
N VAL A 387 2.19 -0.15 -8.47
CA VAL A 387 0.73 -0.02 -8.57
C VAL A 387 0.19 0.44 -7.21
N ILE A 388 -0.53 1.55 -7.17
CA ILE A 388 -0.96 2.17 -5.91
C ILE A 388 -2.35 2.80 -6.05
N THR A 389 -3.16 2.78 -5.00
CA THR A 389 -4.41 3.55 -5.01
C THR A 389 -4.14 5.04 -4.86
N TYR A 390 -4.93 5.87 -5.54
CA TYR A 390 -4.77 7.32 -5.46
C TYR A 390 -4.82 7.88 -4.03
N HIS A 391 -5.60 7.25 -3.12
CA HIS A 391 -5.61 7.66 -1.71
C HIS A 391 -4.28 7.40 -0.99
N LYS A 392 -3.58 6.32 -1.34
CA LYS A 392 -2.31 5.95 -0.70
C LYS A 392 -1.08 6.53 -1.41
N SER A 393 -1.26 7.12 -2.59
CA SER A 393 -0.16 7.80 -3.30
C SER A 393 0.17 9.16 -2.71
N LYS A 394 -0.71 9.71 -1.87
CA LYS A 394 -0.45 10.95 -1.14
C LYS A 394 0.64 10.71 -0.10
N GLY A 395 1.67 11.56 -0.11
CA GLY A 395 2.83 11.47 0.80
C GLY A 395 3.97 10.57 0.31
N LEU A 396 3.94 10.11 -0.98
CA LEU A 396 5.03 9.38 -1.63
C LEU A 396 5.96 10.32 -2.41
#